data_242ed993c90e6640a28dfe9c6466a4e9
#
_entry.id   242ed993c90e6640a28dfe9c6466a4e9
#
_cell.length_a   1.000
_cell.length_b   1.000
_cell.length_c   1.000
_cell.angle_alpha   90.00
_cell.angle_beta   90.00
_cell.angle_gamma   90.00
#
_symmetry.space_group_name_H-M   'P 1'
#
loop_
_entity.id
_entity.type
_entity.pdbx_description
1 polymer ?
#
loop_
_entity_poly.entity_id
_entity_poly.type
_entity_poly.pdbx_seq_one_letter_code
_entity_poly.pdbx_strand_id
1 'polypeptide(L)'
;RITIVVNNELTWTSIPTGVINDLPNGGRKQFVFQDFFNYAGLIRSVWLCSTAPTHLSDVTVVTDLDGGTGIVRWSAVVEDGGIDIRVVLRDAGGGVVAEGQGDEGELRVADAELWAPGRGYLYDLQVDVMDGDELVDRYHQTVGIRTVRVDGTRFLINGEPFYFRGFGMHEDLNVRGRGHDDASMVHDFELLAWLGANSFRTSHYPYAEEVLDHADRLGIVVIDETAAVGLNLGVAGGIFGDVARTTYTEDTVGSVTQGVHRQAIEELVARDKNHPSVVLWSIANEPESHTEESRPYFEPLFATAREADPTRPVGFVNMMLAPPDRCYLTELADVVMVNRYYGWYVDAGDLEAAERGLEAELRAWAEKHDKPILVTEYGADTLAGLHTLRPVLWSEEYQAALLDTYHRVFDRNDAVVGEHVWNFADFATGQSFVRVDGNKKGVFTRDRHPKAAAHHLRRRWRTDLSS
;
A
#
# COMPACT_ATOMS: atom_id res chain seq x y z
N ARG A 1 -31.85 0.79 -18.78
CA ARG A 1 -31.37 -0.46 -18.19
C ARG A 1 -29.86 -0.51 -18.36
N ILE A 2 -29.15 -0.73 -17.25
CA ILE A 2 -27.70 -0.93 -17.23
C ILE A 2 -27.45 -2.42 -16.97
N THR A 3 -26.51 -3.02 -17.67
CA THR A 3 -26.04 -4.39 -17.46
C THR A 3 -24.54 -4.35 -17.23
N ILE A 4 -24.07 -4.90 -16.12
CA ILE A 4 -22.65 -4.98 -15.77
C ILE A 4 -22.24 -6.45 -15.84
N VAL A 5 -21.19 -6.75 -16.60
CA VAL A 5 -20.60 -8.08 -16.69
C VAL A 5 -19.28 -8.05 -15.95
N VAL A 6 -19.12 -8.97 -14.98
CA VAL A 6 -17.90 -9.10 -14.17
C VAL A 6 -17.26 -10.45 -14.43
N ASN A 7 -15.96 -10.47 -14.68
CA ASN A 7 -15.15 -11.66 -14.82
C ASN A 7 -13.94 -11.60 -13.89
N ASN A 8 -13.68 -12.65 -13.12
CA ASN A 8 -12.51 -12.79 -12.26
C ASN A 8 -11.51 -13.85 -12.77
N GLU A 9 -11.58 -14.20 -14.04
CA GLU A 9 -10.57 -15.06 -14.67
C GLU A 9 -9.24 -14.29 -14.82
N LEU A 10 -8.18 -14.82 -14.21
CA LEU A 10 -6.83 -14.27 -14.33
C LEU A 10 -6.07 -15.03 -15.40
N THR A 11 -5.27 -14.32 -16.16
CA THR A 11 -4.45 -14.84 -17.26
C THR A 11 -3.00 -14.36 -17.13
N TRP A 12 -2.12 -14.79 -18.04
CA TRP A 12 -0.75 -14.28 -18.12
C TRP A 12 -0.68 -12.77 -18.38
N THR A 13 -1.72 -12.21 -19.00
CA THR A 13 -1.81 -10.79 -19.36
C THR A 13 -2.63 -9.95 -18.39
N SER A 14 -3.11 -10.53 -17.29
CA SER A 14 -3.79 -9.77 -16.23
C SER A 14 -2.84 -9.40 -15.09
N ILE A 15 -3.22 -8.39 -14.30
CA ILE A 15 -2.59 -8.02 -13.03
C ILE A 15 -3.67 -8.06 -11.94
N PRO A 16 -3.58 -8.99 -10.96
CA PRO A 16 -2.61 -10.09 -10.79
C PRO A 16 -2.63 -11.09 -11.93
N THR A 17 -1.53 -11.86 -12.05
CA THR A 17 -1.44 -12.93 -13.04
C THR A 17 -2.10 -14.23 -12.55
N GLY A 18 -2.52 -15.06 -13.50
CA GLY A 18 -3.05 -16.40 -13.26
C GLY A 18 -3.04 -17.23 -14.52
N VAL A 19 -3.49 -18.47 -14.40
CA VAL A 19 -3.64 -19.38 -15.55
C VAL A 19 -4.85 -20.30 -15.37
N ILE A 20 -5.51 -20.60 -16.45
CA ILE A 20 -6.60 -21.58 -16.48
C ILE A 20 -6.13 -22.78 -17.25
N ASN A 21 -6.07 -23.91 -16.57
CA ASN A 21 -5.67 -25.20 -17.15
C ASN A 21 -6.89 -26.09 -17.38
N ASP A 22 -6.94 -26.76 -18.52
CA ASP A 22 -7.91 -27.82 -18.79
C ASP A 22 -7.50 -29.08 -18.01
N LEU A 23 -8.46 -29.68 -17.33
CA LEU A 23 -8.24 -30.90 -16.57
C LEU A 23 -8.52 -32.15 -17.40
N PRO A 24 -7.89 -33.31 -17.10
CA PRO A 24 -8.10 -34.57 -17.83
C PRO A 24 -9.58 -35.06 -17.84
N ASN A 25 -10.39 -34.61 -16.88
CA ASN A 25 -11.82 -34.93 -16.79
C ASN A 25 -12.70 -33.97 -17.60
N GLY A 26 -12.14 -33.09 -18.42
CA GLY A 26 -12.86 -32.08 -19.20
C GLY A 26 -13.27 -30.82 -18.41
N GLY A 27 -12.92 -30.74 -17.13
CA GLY A 27 -13.13 -29.53 -16.33
C GLY A 27 -12.04 -28.48 -16.57
N ARG A 28 -12.26 -27.25 -16.10
CA ARG A 28 -11.28 -26.16 -16.09
C ARG A 28 -10.95 -25.78 -14.66
N LYS A 29 -9.67 -25.48 -14.38
CA LYS A 29 -9.23 -25.00 -13.07
C LYS A 29 -8.36 -23.78 -13.23
N GLN A 30 -8.73 -22.71 -12.52
CA GLN A 30 -7.91 -21.52 -12.40
C GLN A 30 -6.86 -21.72 -11.31
N PHE A 31 -5.62 -21.38 -11.63
CA PHE A 31 -4.53 -21.22 -10.69
C PHE A 31 -4.23 -19.73 -10.58
N VAL A 32 -4.22 -19.22 -9.35
CA VAL A 32 -3.85 -17.85 -9.02
C VAL A 32 -2.49 -17.88 -8.31
N PHE A 33 -1.69 -16.86 -8.49
CA PHE A 33 -0.32 -16.81 -7.95
C PHE A 33 -0.20 -15.81 -6.79
N GLN A 34 -1.34 -15.49 -6.16
CA GLN A 34 -1.41 -14.67 -4.95
C GLN A 34 -2.01 -15.45 -3.79
N ASP A 35 -1.65 -15.06 -2.55
CA ASP A 35 -2.10 -15.71 -1.32
C ASP A 35 -3.30 -14.97 -0.68
N PHE A 36 -4.31 -14.64 -1.48
CA PHE A 36 -5.61 -14.14 -1.03
C PHE A 36 -6.72 -14.66 -1.94
N PHE A 37 -7.97 -14.63 -1.45
CA PHE A 37 -9.09 -15.16 -2.21
C PHE A 37 -9.43 -14.28 -3.41
N ASN A 38 -9.56 -14.88 -4.58
CA ASN A 38 -9.91 -14.18 -5.82
C ASN A 38 -11.44 -13.99 -5.93
N TYR A 39 -11.94 -12.94 -5.29
CA TYR A 39 -13.36 -12.61 -5.29
C TYR A 39 -13.83 -12.12 -6.67
N ALA A 40 -15.14 -12.24 -6.90
CA ALA A 40 -15.84 -11.69 -8.07
C ALA A 40 -17.00 -10.80 -7.63
N GLY A 41 -17.48 -9.97 -8.54
CA GLY A 41 -18.64 -9.12 -8.33
C GLY A 41 -18.28 -7.63 -8.20
N LEU A 42 -19.26 -6.82 -7.85
CA LEU A 42 -19.09 -5.40 -7.57
C LEU A 42 -18.71 -5.25 -6.11
N ILE A 43 -17.46 -4.84 -5.85
CA ILE A 43 -16.90 -4.79 -4.51
C ILE A 43 -17.03 -3.42 -3.85
N ARG A 44 -17.41 -2.38 -4.61
CA ARG A 44 -17.56 -1.00 -4.17
C ARG A 44 -18.82 -0.37 -4.72
N SER A 45 -19.14 0.83 -4.27
CA SER A 45 -20.28 1.62 -4.76
C SER A 45 -20.21 1.84 -6.28
N VAL A 46 -21.38 1.89 -6.91
CA VAL A 46 -21.53 2.20 -8.34
C VAL A 46 -22.31 3.50 -8.46
N TRP A 47 -21.71 4.49 -9.11
CA TRP A 47 -22.27 5.82 -9.28
C TRP A 47 -22.72 6.03 -10.74
N LEU A 48 -23.79 6.73 -10.93
CA LEU A 48 -24.18 7.30 -12.21
C LEU A 48 -23.98 8.82 -12.12
N CYS A 49 -22.95 9.31 -12.78
CA CYS A 49 -22.62 10.73 -12.81
C CYS A 49 -23.16 11.38 -14.09
N SER A 50 -23.56 12.64 -14.00
CA SER A 50 -23.92 13.48 -15.14
C SER A 50 -23.23 14.82 -14.97
N THR A 51 -22.50 15.23 -15.99
CA THR A 51 -21.78 16.51 -16.04
C THR A 51 -22.34 17.37 -17.17
N ALA A 52 -22.11 18.68 -17.12
CA ALA A 52 -22.25 19.55 -18.29
C ALA A 52 -21.24 19.13 -19.37
N PRO A 53 -21.44 19.47 -20.66
CA PRO A 53 -20.42 19.25 -21.69
C PRO A 53 -19.07 19.85 -21.30
N THR A 54 -19.07 21.08 -20.82
CA THR A 54 -17.91 21.74 -20.24
C THR A 54 -17.88 21.44 -18.73
N HIS A 55 -16.85 20.73 -18.28
CA HIS A 55 -16.69 20.33 -16.88
C HIS A 55 -15.23 20.04 -16.56
N LEU A 56 -14.91 20.04 -15.28
CA LEU A 56 -13.60 19.57 -14.78
C LEU A 56 -13.47 18.07 -14.97
N SER A 57 -12.44 17.64 -15.67
CA SER A 57 -12.13 16.21 -15.87
C SER A 57 -11.00 15.73 -14.97
N ASP A 58 -10.08 16.60 -14.55
CA ASP A 58 -9.02 16.29 -13.61
C ASP A 58 -8.58 17.52 -12.81
N VAL A 59 -8.19 17.29 -11.56
CA VAL A 59 -7.53 18.28 -10.69
C VAL A 59 -6.32 17.60 -10.05
N THR A 60 -5.14 18.16 -10.22
CA THR A 60 -3.90 17.71 -9.56
C THR A 60 -3.46 18.76 -8.56
N VAL A 61 -3.16 18.32 -7.34
CA VAL A 61 -2.66 19.19 -6.26
C VAL A 61 -1.32 18.69 -5.76
N VAL A 62 -0.32 19.57 -5.78
CA VAL A 62 1.02 19.32 -5.24
C VAL A 62 1.30 20.31 -4.12
N THR A 63 1.76 19.82 -2.98
CA THR A 63 2.08 20.69 -1.83
C THR A 63 3.57 20.71 -1.52
N ASP A 64 4.05 21.84 -0.99
CA ASP A 64 5.43 22.03 -0.55
C ASP A 64 5.47 23.03 0.61
N LEU A 65 6.65 23.27 1.17
CA LEU A 65 6.91 24.21 2.26
C LEU A 65 8.05 25.15 1.90
N ASP A 66 7.85 26.45 2.18
CA ASP A 66 8.87 27.49 2.12
C ASP A 66 8.94 28.16 3.50
N GLY A 67 9.81 27.65 4.38
CA GLY A 67 9.81 28.01 5.80
C GLY A 67 8.48 27.64 6.48
N GLY A 68 7.78 28.63 7.06
CA GLY A 68 6.45 28.46 7.66
C GLY A 68 5.30 28.64 6.68
N THR A 69 5.58 28.95 5.40
CA THR A 69 4.56 29.15 4.37
C THR A 69 4.27 27.84 3.65
N GLY A 70 3.00 27.41 3.66
CA GLY A 70 2.51 26.31 2.85
C GLY A 70 2.36 26.74 1.38
N ILE A 71 2.81 25.88 0.49
CA ILE A 71 2.69 26.04 -0.96
C ILE A 71 1.68 25.01 -1.47
N VAL A 72 0.67 25.46 -2.22
CA VAL A 72 -0.30 24.60 -2.88
C VAL A 72 -0.29 24.94 -4.37
N ARG A 73 0.23 24.04 -5.19
CA ARG A 73 0.18 24.14 -6.65
C ARG A 73 -0.97 23.31 -7.16
N TRP A 74 -1.72 23.85 -8.08
CA TRP A 74 -2.79 23.13 -8.75
C TRP A 74 -2.59 23.13 -10.25
N SER A 75 -3.13 22.10 -10.88
CA SER A 75 -3.44 22.09 -12.31
C SER A 75 -4.83 21.46 -12.50
N ALA A 76 -5.63 22.03 -13.34
CA ALA A 76 -7.02 21.63 -13.61
C ALA A 76 -7.21 21.44 -15.11
N VAL A 77 -7.85 20.32 -15.48
CA VAL A 77 -8.19 20.02 -16.88
C VAL A 77 -9.68 20.16 -17.06
N VAL A 78 -10.08 20.95 -18.06
CA VAL A 78 -11.49 21.18 -18.43
C VAL A 78 -11.75 20.60 -19.81
N GLU A 79 -12.78 19.77 -19.93
CA GLU A 79 -13.28 19.29 -21.22
C GLU A 79 -13.98 20.42 -21.98
N ASP A 80 -13.84 20.43 -23.32
CA ASP A 80 -14.36 21.46 -24.22
C ASP A 80 -13.91 22.91 -23.93
N GLY A 81 -12.69 23.08 -23.46
CA GLY A 81 -11.92 24.21 -22.95
C GLY A 81 -12.21 25.64 -23.44
N GLY A 82 -11.54 26.59 -22.81
CA GLY A 82 -11.57 28.03 -23.14
C GLY A 82 -12.37 28.87 -22.14
N ILE A 83 -12.52 28.41 -20.90
CA ILE A 83 -13.30 29.02 -19.84
C ILE A 83 -12.39 29.40 -18.68
N ASP A 84 -12.76 30.45 -17.92
CA ASP A 84 -12.01 30.92 -16.76
C ASP A 84 -12.12 29.93 -15.61
N ILE A 85 -11.01 29.65 -14.93
CA ILE A 85 -10.97 28.86 -13.69
C ILE A 85 -10.69 29.81 -12.52
N ARG A 86 -11.50 29.71 -11.48
CA ARG A 86 -11.25 30.35 -10.17
C ARG A 86 -11.00 29.29 -9.12
N VAL A 87 -9.97 29.52 -8.30
CA VAL A 87 -9.56 28.60 -7.25
C VAL A 87 -9.59 29.31 -5.92
N VAL A 88 -10.26 28.71 -4.92
CA VAL A 88 -10.36 29.25 -3.56
C VAL A 88 -9.95 28.17 -2.56
N LEU A 89 -8.93 28.44 -1.78
CA LEU A 89 -8.50 27.57 -0.68
C LEU A 89 -9.09 28.05 0.63
N ARG A 90 -9.76 27.14 1.35
CA ARG A 90 -10.39 27.40 2.64
C ARG A 90 -9.76 26.57 3.74
N ASP A 91 -9.67 27.14 4.93
CA ASP A 91 -9.29 26.41 6.14
C ASP A 91 -10.43 25.48 6.63
N ALA A 92 -10.16 24.68 7.65
CA ALA A 92 -11.14 23.77 8.25
C ALA A 92 -12.35 24.49 8.88
N GLY A 93 -12.26 25.79 9.14
CA GLY A 93 -13.36 26.65 9.61
C GLY A 93 -14.17 27.28 8.46
N GLY A 94 -13.78 27.05 7.20
CA GLY A 94 -14.39 27.62 6.01
C GLY A 94 -13.90 29.03 5.66
N GLY A 95 -12.90 29.56 6.38
CA GLY A 95 -12.28 30.86 6.09
C GLY A 95 -11.41 30.77 4.82
N VAL A 96 -11.49 31.77 3.94
CA VAL A 96 -10.64 31.87 2.76
C VAL A 96 -9.21 32.20 3.19
N VAL A 97 -8.24 31.37 2.82
CA VAL A 97 -6.81 31.55 3.15
C VAL A 97 -5.97 31.94 1.94
N ALA A 98 -6.40 31.59 0.73
CA ALA A 98 -5.78 32.00 -0.53
C ALA A 98 -6.76 31.87 -1.70
N GLU A 99 -6.51 32.64 -2.77
CA GLU A 99 -7.29 32.60 -4.01
C GLU A 99 -6.37 32.65 -5.23
N GLY A 100 -6.79 32.04 -6.33
CA GLY A 100 -6.06 32.03 -7.59
C GLY A 100 -6.99 31.96 -8.80
N GLN A 101 -6.41 32.07 -9.99
CA GLN A 101 -7.10 31.98 -11.27
C GLN A 101 -6.23 31.27 -12.31
N GLY A 102 -6.84 30.65 -13.28
CA GLY A 102 -6.19 29.92 -14.36
C GLY A 102 -6.25 28.41 -14.18
N ASP A 103 -5.89 27.70 -15.23
CA ASP A 103 -5.82 26.24 -15.29
C ASP A 103 -4.66 25.65 -14.48
N GLU A 104 -3.66 26.46 -14.18
CA GLU A 104 -2.56 26.13 -13.27
C GLU A 104 -2.14 27.33 -12.44
N GLY A 105 -1.55 27.09 -11.26
CA GLY A 105 -1.04 28.16 -10.42
C GLY A 105 -0.48 27.70 -9.07
N GLU A 106 -0.12 28.68 -8.24
CA GLU A 106 0.43 28.50 -6.89
C GLU A 106 -0.31 29.39 -5.90
N LEU A 107 -0.79 28.78 -4.81
CA LEU A 107 -1.31 29.46 -3.64
C LEU A 107 -0.26 29.42 -2.51
N ARG A 108 -0.15 30.50 -1.76
CA ARG A 108 0.75 30.62 -0.61
C ARG A 108 -0.07 30.85 0.65
N VAL A 109 0.09 29.98 1.64
CA VAL A 109 -0.64 30.02 2.91
C VAL A 109 0.37 30.36 4.00
N ALA A 110 0.31 31.59 4.52
CA ALA A 110 1.17 31.99 5.64
C ALA A 110 0.78 31.24 6.91
N ASP A 111 1.77 30.80 7.68
CA ASP A 111 1.59 30.05 8.93
C ASP A 111 0.65 28.84 8.74
N ALA A 112 0.88 28.05 7.67
CA ALA A 112 0.02 26.95 7.30
C ALA A 112 -0.08 25.87 8.38
N GLU A 113 -1.29 25.43 8.66
CA GLU A 113 -1.52 24.20 9.43
C GLU A 113 -1.19 22.98 8.55
N LEU A 114 -0.24 22.17 9.00
CA LEU A 114 0.24 21.04 8.20
C LEU A 114 -0.55 19.78 8.46
N TRP A 115 -0.78 19.02 7.39
CA TRP A 115 -1.10 17.61 7.52
C TRP A 115 0.16 16.88 8.01
N ALA A 116 0.02 16.09 9.07
CA ALA A 116 1.11 15.32 9.64
C ALA A 116 0.60 13.98 10.21
N PRO A 117 1.46 12.97 10.40
CA PRO A 117 1.09 11.73 11.05
C PRO A 117 0.41 11.97 12.41
N GLY A 118 -0.80 11.42 12.59
CA GLY A 118 -1.65 11.62 13.76
C GLY A 118 -2.36 12.98 13.83
N ARG A 119 -2.20 13.81 12.80
CA ARG A 119 -2.84 15.14 12.68
C ARG A 119 -3.30 15.37 11.26
N GLY A 120 -4.48 14.89 10.92
CA GLY A 120 -5.06 15.00 9.58
C GLY A 120 -5.71 16.38 9.33
N TYR A 121 -4.91 17.47 9.34
CA TYR A 121 -5.45 18.80 9.01
C TYR A 121 -5.65 18.94 7.50
N LEU A 122 -6.87 19.29 7.10
CA LEU A 122 -7.26 19.37 5.69
C LEU A 122 -7.85 20.73 5.38
N TYR A 123 -7.41 21.30 4.26
CA TYR A 123 -8.01 22.44 3.59
C TYR A 123 -9.02 21.95 2.53
N ASP A 124 -9.93 22.81 2.12
CA ASP A 124 -10.84 22.63 1.00
C ASP A 124 -10.43 23.52 -0.17
N LEU A 125 -9.99 22.92 -1.27
CA LEU A 125 -9.70 23.59 -2.53
C LEU A 125 -10.95 23.54 -3.41
N GLN A 126 -11.67 24.65 -3.50
CA GLN A 126 -12.78 24.83 -4.43
C GLN A 126 -12.23 25.26 -5.79
N VAL A 127 -12.58 24.54 -6.85
CA VAL A 127 -12.23 24.85 -8.23
C VAL A 127 -13.53 25.12 -9.00
N ASP A 128 -13.70 26.33 -9.46
CA ASP A 128 -14.88 26.81 -10.20
C ASP A 128 -14.54 27.03 -11.67
N VAL A 129 -15.31 26.44 -12.56
CA VAL A 129 -15.28 26.70 -14.01
C VAL A 129 -16.32 27.77 -14.34
N MET A 130 -15.91 28.89 -14.92
CA MET A 130 -16.72 30.09 -15.10
C MET A 130 -16.84 30.44 -16.60
N ASP A 131 -18.05 30.66 -17.09
CA ASP A 131 -18.31 31.31 -18.38
C ASP A 131 -18.72 32.76 -18.12
N GLY A 132 -17.78 33.69 -18.17
CA GLY A 132 -17.97 35.05 -17.69
C GLY A 132 -18.29 35.05 -16.19
N ASP A 133 -19.51 35.47 -15.84
CA ASP A 133 -19.99 35.48 -14.45
C ASP A 133 -20.83 34.25 -14.09
N GLU A 134 -21.08 33.35 -15.02
CA GLU A 134 -21.88 32.13 -14.79
C GLU A 134 -20.99 30.97 -14.33
N LEU A 135 -21.39 30.31 -13.21
CA LEU A 135 -20.76 29.09 -12.74
C LEU A 135 -21.25 27.92 -13.60
N VAL A 136 -20.32 27.26 -14.31
CA VAL A 136 -20.59 26.11 -15.19
C VAL A 136 -20.40 24.80 -14.48
N ASP A 137 -19.29 24.69 -13.71
CA ASP A 137 -18.96 23.49 -12.92
C ASP A 137 -18.18 23.86 -11.66
N ARG A 138 -18.27 23.02 -10.65
CA ARG A 138 -17.56 23.19 -9.38
C ARG A 138 -17.11 21.85 -8.82
N TYR A 139 -15.85 21.79 -8.41
CA TYR A 139 -15.28 20.66 -7.72
C TYR A 139 -14.62 21.07 -6.39
N HIS A 140 -14.68 20.20 -5.40
CA HIS A 140 -14.02 20.37 -4.11
C HIS A 140 -12.98 19.28 -3.91
N GLN A 141 -11.73 19.66 -3.70
CA GLN A 141 -10.62 18.76 -3.41
C GLN A 141 -10.09 19.02 -2.00
N THR A 142 -10.08 17.99 -1.16
CA THR A 142 -9.40 18.07 0.14
C THR A 142 -7.89 18.13 -0.06
N VAL A 143 -7.20 19.02 0.66
CA VAL A 143 -5.76 19.25 0.54
C VAL A 143 -5.11 19.21 1.92
N GLY A 144 -4.16 18.30 2.10
CA GLY A 144 -3.26 18.31 3.25
C GLY A 144 -1.90 18.88 2.85
N ILE A 145 -1.53 20.04 3.38
CA ILE A 145 -0.23 20.65 3.08
C ILE A 145 0.86 19.88 3.82
N ARG A 146 1.75 19.25 3.06
CA ARG A 146 2.85 18.47 3.59
C ARG A 146 3.97 18.30 2.57
N THR A 147 5.16 17.84 3.04
CA THR A 147 6.25 17.35 2.20
C THR A 147 6.59 15.90 2.54
N VAL A 148 7.04 15.14 1.54
CA VAL A 148 7.58 13.78 1.72
C VAL A 148 8.94 13.72 1.00
N ARG A 149 9.97 13.23 1.70
CA ARG A 149 11.32 13.11 1.12
C ARG A 149 12.05 11.89 1.68
N VAL A 150 12.92 11.33 0.86
CA VAL A 150 13.96 10.39 1.28
C VAL A 150 15.29 11.12 1.28
N ASP A 151 16.05 11.01 2.39
CA ASP A 151 17.37 11.63 2.55
C ASP A 151 18.33 10.62 3.19
N GLY A 152 19.17 10.00 2.36
CA GLY A 152 20.00 8.86 2.77
C GLY A 152 19.14 7.74 3.32
N THR A 153 19.43 7.29 4.54
CA THR A 153 18.67 6.23 5.22
C THR A 153 17.41 6.72 5.96
N ARG A 154 17.00 7.98 5.78
CA ARG A 154 15.86 8.56 6.48
C ARG A 154 14.66 8.74 5.56
N PHE A 155 13.47 8.44 6.08
CA PHE A 155 12.19 8.83 5.47
C PHE A 155 11.64 10.04 6.24
N LEU A 156 11.36 11.14 5.53
CA LEU A 156 10.98 12.40 6.13
C LEU A 156 9.57 12.82 5.72
N ILE A 157 8.76 13.23 6.69
CA ILE A 157 7.49 13.92 6.48
C ILE A 157 7.59 15.30 7.12
N ASN A 158 7.37 16.36 6.36
CA ASN A 158 7.56 17.77 6.81
C ASN A 158 8.96 18.05 7.35
N GLY A 159 9.99 17.37 6.80
CA GLY A 159 11.37 17.49 7.26
C GLY A 159 11.72 16.70 8.52
N GLU A 160 10.73 16.09 9.19
CA GLU A 160 10.93 15.30 10.40
C GLU A 160 11.05 13.79 10.06
N PRO A 161 11.95 13.05 10.71
CA PRO A 161 12.07 11.61 10.54
C PRO A 161 10.77 10.89 10.92
N PHE A 162 10.29 10.04 10.03
CA PHE A 162 9.10 9.23 10.25
C PHE A 162 9.45 7.75 10.35
N TYR A 163 8.93 7.09 11.39
CA TYR A 163 9.05 5.65 11.59
C TYR A 163 7.68 4.99 11.42
N PHE A 164 7.57 4.11 10.41
CA PHE A 164 6.32 3.40 10.10
C PHE A 164 6.04 2.31 11.14
N ARG A 165 4.91 2.39 11.82
CA ARG A 165 4.38 1.37 12.74
C ARG A 165 3.02 0.94 12.26
N GLY A 166 2.91 -0.28 11.74
CA GLY A 166 1.64 -0.67 11.16
C GLY A 166 1.61 -2.06 10.55
N PHE A 167 0.88 -2.17 9.46
CA PHE A 167 0.52 -3.46 8.89
C PHE A 167 0.48 -3.44 7.36
N GLY A 168 0.77 -4.61 6.74
CA GLY A 168 0.06 -4.98 5.53
C GLY A 168 -1.38 -5.30 5.89
N MET A 169 -2.34 -4.80 5.12
CA MET A 169 -3.76 -5.07 5.36
C MET A 169 -4.39 -5.82 4.17
N HIS A 170 -5.60 -6.32 4.34
CA HIS A 170 -6.47 -6.79 3.27
C HIS A 170 -7.86 -6.21 3.44
N GLU A 171 -8.50 -5.80 2.34
CA GLU A 171 -9.95 -5.58 2.31
C GLU A 171 -10.64 -6.96 2.31
N ASP A 172 -10.72 -7.59 3.48
CA ASP A 172 -11.38 -8.89 3.64
C ASP A 172 -12.17 -8.93 4.94
N LEU A 173 -13.48 -9.11 4.79
CA LEU A 173 -14.44 -9.19 5.88
C LEU A 173 -15.06 -10.58 5.95
N ASN A 174 -15.34 -11.06 7.16
CA ASN A 174 -15.94 -12.39 7.35
C ASN A 174 -17.29 -12.54 6.62
N VAL A 175 -18.10 -11.49 6.58
CA VAL A 175 -19.45 -11.53 5.98
C VAL A 175 -19.46 -11.10 4.52
N ARG A 176 -18.65 -10.11 4.13
CA ARG A 176 -18.70 -9.47 2.81
C ARG A 176 -17.53 -9.84 1.89
N GLY A 177 -16.56 -10.62 2.38
CA GLY A 177 -15.33 -10.83 1.64
C GLY A 177 -14.66 -9.48 1.35
N ARG A 178 -14.35 -9.19 0.09
CA ARG A 178 -13.73 -7.92 -0.33
C ARG A 178 -14.73 -6.76 -0.52
N GLY A 179 -16.02 -6.99 -0.29
CA GLY A 179 -17.03 -5.93 -0.41
C GLY A 179 -16.82 -4.82 0.63
N HIS A 180 -16.69 -3.57 0.18
CA HIS A 180 -16.48 -2.41 1.06
C HIS A 180 -17.65 -2.22 2.04
N ASP A 181 -17.32 -1.77 3.27
CA ASP A 181 -18.27 -1.48 4.35
C ASP A 181 -17.71 -0.40 5.27
N ASP A 182 -18.31 0.78 5.26
CA ASP A 182 -17.87 1.94 6.03
C ASP A 182 -17.77 1.66 7.53
N ALA A 183 -18.73 0.93 8.11
CA ALA A 183 -18.72 0.65 9.53
C ALA A 183 -17.55 -0.26 9.92
N SER A 184 -17.25 -1.25 9.10
CA SER A 184 -16.08 -2.13 9.28
C SER A 184 -14.77 -1.38 9.08
N MET A 185 -14.72 -0.48 8.08
CA MET A 185 -13.56 0.39 7.87
C MET A 185 -13.28 1.26 9.11
N VAL A 186 -14.28 1.98 9.61
CA VAL A 186 -14.13 2.80 10.83
C VAL A 186 -13.66 1.96 12.01
N HIS A 187 -14.22 0.75 12.19
CA HIS A 187 -13.79 -0.17 13.24
C HIS A 187 -12.31 -0.59 13.08
N ASP A 188 -11.86 -0.88 11.87
CA ASP A 188 -10.46 -1.24 11.62
C ASP A 188 -9.51 -0.07 11.95
N PHE A 189 -9.88 1.17 11.60
CA PHE A 189 -9.10 2.36 11.98
C PHE A 189 -9.08 2.61 13.49
N GLU A 190 -10.18 2.36 14.21
CA GLU A 190 -10.20 2.41 15.66
C GLU A 190 -9.27 1.35 16.30
N LEU A 191 -9.18 0.17 15.69
CA LEU A 191 -8.24 -0.86 16.14
C LEU A 191 -6.78 -0.47 15.84
N LEU A 192 -6.48 0.17 14.69
CA LEU A 192 -5.17 0.74 14.41
C LEU A 192 -4.79 1.79 15.46
N ALA A 193 -5.70 2.72 15.77
CA ALA A 193 -5.51 3.74 16.79
C ALA A 193 -5.34 3.10 18.20
N TRP A 194 -6.12 2.08 18.52
CA TRP A 194 -5.99 1.35 19.78
C TRP A 194 -4.61 0.69 19.93
N LEU A 195 -4.04 0.17 18.85
CA LEU A 195 -2.68 -0.39 18.84
C LEU A 195 -1.59 0.70 18.94
N GLY A 196 -1.85 1.91 18.48
CA GLY A 196 -0.85 2.97 18.28
C GLY A 196 -0.13 2.84 16.95
N ALA A 197 -0.76 2.17 15.97
CA ALA A 197 -0.31 2.16 14.58
C ALA A 197 -0.47 3.55 13.95
N ASN A 198 0.46 3.94 13.08
CA ASN A 198 0.46 5.22 12.38
C ASN A 198 0.45 5.07 10.86
N SER A 199 0.49 3.84 10.36
CA SER A 199 0.60 3.56 8.92
C SER A 199 0.05 2.19 8.55
N PHE A 200 -0.27 2.01 7.26
CA PHE A 200 -0.54 0.71 6.65
C PHE A 200 -0.17 0.70 5.17
N ARG A 201 -0.08 -0.50 4.59
CA ARG A 201 0.06 -0.73 3.15
C ARG A 201 -1.23 -1.35 2.60
N THR A 202 -1.70 -0.84 1.46
CA THR A 202 -2.87 -1.36 0.73
C THR A 202 -2.54 -2.66 0.01
N SER A 203 -2.16 -3.69 0.77
CA SER A 203 -1.74 -4.98 0.20
C SER A 203 -2.92 -5.72 -0.41
N HIS A 204 -2.86 -6.21 -1.58
CA HIS A 204 -1.92 -6.06 -2.70
C HIS A 204 -2.70 -5.51 -3.88
N TYR A 205 -3.44 -4.42 -3.70
CA TYR A 205 -4.32 -3.80 -4.69
C TYR A 205 -4.83 -2.44 -4.19
N PRO A 206 -5.27 -1.55 -5.09
CA PRO A 206 -5.86 -0.27 -4.69
C PRO A 206 -7.09 -0.51 -3.80
N TYR A 207 -7.16 0.18 -2.65
CA TYR A 207 -8.29 0.10 -1.71
C TYR A 207 -9.42 1.04 -2.13
N ALA A 208 -10.56 0.96 -1.44
CA ALA A 208 -11.66 1.90 -1.63
C ALA A 208 -11.18 3.34 -1.33
N GLU A 209 -11.65 4.33 -2.09
CA GLU A 209 -11.29 5.74 -1.91
C GLU A 209 -11.69 6.24 -0.53
N GLU A 210 -12.79 5.73 0.02
CA GLU A 210 -13.27 6.04 1.37
C GLU A 210 -12.24 5.67 2.46
N VAL A 211 -11.40 4.64 2.22
CA VAL A 211 -10.31 4.24 3.12
C VAL A 211 -9.21 5.32 3.13
N LEU A 212 -8.85 5.84 1.96
CA LEU A 212 -7.84 6.90 1.84
C LEU A 212 -8.37 8.23 2.40
N ASP A 213 -9.62 8.58 2.11
CA ASP A 213 -10.29 9.74 2.71
C ASP A 213 -10.29 9.67 4.25
N HIS A 214 -10.49 8.47 4.80
CA HIS A 214 -10.49 8.30 6.25
C HIS A 214 -9.07 8.40 6.82
N ALA A 215 -8.07 7.85 6.12
CA ALA A 215 -6.66 7.99 6.47
C ALA A 215 -6.21 9.46 6.44
N ASP A 216 -6.64 10.24 5.43
CA ASP A 216 -6.36 11.68 5.33
C ASP A 216 -6.88 12.43 6.55
N ARG A 217 -8.13 12.18 6.95
CA ARG A 217 -8.76 12.83 8.12
C ARG A 217 -8.10 12.48 9.45
N LEU A 218 -7.57 11.27 9.58
CA LEU A 218 -6.94 10.80 10.83
C LEU A 218 -5.43 11.04 10.88
N GLY A 219 -4.80 11.41 9.77
CA GLY A 219 -3.35 11.49 9.69
C GLY A 219 -2.66 10.10 9.74
N ILE A 220 -3.30 9.08 9.19
CA ILE A 220 -2.69 7.75 9.05
C ILE A 220 -1.93 7.70 7.73
N VAL A 221 -0.67 7.29 7.77
CA VAL A 221 0.21 7.22 6.60
C VAL A 221 -0.08 5.95 5.78
N VAL A 222 -0.12 6.10 4.45
CA VAL A 222 -0.43 5.01 3.53
C VAL A 222 0.72 4.77 2.56
N ILE A 223 1.09 3.50 2.40
CA ILE A 223 1.85 2.99 1.27
C ILE A 223 0.83 2.40 0.31
N ASP A 224 0.63 3.04 -0.83
CA ASP A 224 -0.39 2.63 -1.78
C ASP A 224 0.19 1.71 -2.85
N GLU A 225 -0.48 0.57 -3.09
CA GLU A 225 0.09 -0.53 -3.86
C GLU A 225 -0.78 -0.92 -5.04
N THR A 226 -0.14 -1.13 -6.19
CA THR A 226 -0.80 -1.71 -7.37
C THR A 226 -1.16 -3.18 -7.16
N ALA A 227 -2.06 -3.72 -7.98
CA ALA A 227 -2.42 -5.14 -7.94
C ALA A 227 -1.34 -6.08 -8.53
N ALA A 228 -0.09 -5.62 -8.66
CA ALA A 228 1.00 -6.39 -9.27
C ALA A 228 1.63 -7.36 -8.26
N VAL A 229 0.92 -8.45 -7.99
CA VAL A 229 1.32 -9.58 -7.16
C VAL A 229 1.26 -10.87 -7.98
N GLY A 230 2.05 -11.89 -7.57
CA GLY A 230 2.12 -13.15 -8.30
C GLY A 230 3.07 -13.15 -9.49
N LEU A 231 3.93 -12.14 -9.62
CA LEU A 231 4.95 -12.03 -10.66
C LEU A 231 6.24 -12.79 -10.29
N ASN A 232 6.08 -14.02 -9.75
CA ASN A 232 7.16 -14.91 -9.35
C ASN A 232 6.76 -16.36 -9.60
N LEU A 233 6.77 -16.75 -10.87
CA LEU A 233 6.26 -18.05 -11.31
C LEU A 233 7.16 -19.21 -10.92
N GLY A 234 8.45 -18.97 -10.69
CA GLY A 234 9.39 -19.96 -10.23
C GLY A 234 9.03 -20.55 -8.85
N VAL A 235 8.55 -19.70 -7.95
CA VAL A 235 8.14 -20.08 -6.58
C VAL A 235 6.64 -20.33 -6.50
N ALA A 236 5.85 -19.45 -7.08
CA ALA A 236 4.39 -19.50 -6.99
C ALA A 236 3.82 -20.80 -7.59
N GLY A 237 4.38 -21.30 -8.69
CA GLY A 237 3.98 -22.57 -9.30
C GLY A 237 4.11 -23.74 -8.33
N GLY A 238 5.20 -23.81 -7.57
CA GLY A 238 5.43 -24.85 -6.57
C GLY A 238 4.52 -24.75 -5.35
N ILE A 239 4.21 -23.53 -4.90
CA ILE A 239 3.38 -23.28 -3.70
C ILE A 239 1.88 -23.45 -4.03
N PHE A 240 1.41 -22.91 -5.15
CA PHE A 240 -0.01 -22.90 -5.51
C PHE A 240 -0.45 -24.05 -6.41
N GLY A 241 0.47 -24.99 -6.69
CA GLY A 241 0.15 -26.30 -7.30
C GLY A 241 0.06 -26.29 -8.82
N ASP A 242 0.71 -25.35 -9.49
CA ASP A 242 1.03 -25.38 -10.91
C ASP A 242 2.51 -25.79 -11.15
N VAL A 243 2.95 -25.80 -12.39
CA VAL A 243 4.34 -26.08 -12.77
C VAL A 243 5.16 -24.78 -12.67
N ALA A 244 6.32 -24.85 -12.06
CA ALA A 244 7.28 -23.74 -12.04
C ALA A 244 7.64 -23.32 -13.49
N ARG A 245 7.62 -22.00 -13.76
CA ARG A 245 7.84 -21.40 -15.08
C ARG A 245 8.84 -20.26 -14.95
N THR A 246 9.48 -19.91 -16.05
CA THR A 246 10.22 -18.64 -16.15
C THR A 246 9.23 -17.48 -16.16
N THR A 247 9.43 -16.49 -15.30
CA THR A 247 8.47 -15.40 -15.10
C THR A 247 8.46 -14.46 -16.30
N TYR A 248 9.59 -13.83 -16.61
CA TYR A 248 9.63 -12.75 -17.61
C TYR A 248 9.95 -13.30 -19.00
N THR A 249 8.91 -13.79 -19.69
CA THR A 249 8.97 -14.25 -21.08
C THR A 249 7.67 -13.82 -21.81
N GLU A 250 7.71 -13.77 -23.14
CA GLU A 250 6.50 -13.43 -23.93
C GLU A 250 5.38 -14.48 -23.79
N ASP A 251 5.70 -15.71 -23.41
CA ASP A 251 4.70 -16.78 -23.17
C ASP A 251 4.07 -16.70 -21.75
N THR A 252 4.57 -15.86 -20.88
CA THR A 252 4.12 -15.70 -19.49
C THR A 252 3.92 -14.22 -19.15
N VAL A 253 4.82 -13.61 -18.38
CA VAL A 253 4.79 -12.18 -18.00
C VAL A 253 5.63 -11.39 -18.99
N GLY A 254 5.09 -11.13 -20.16
CA GLY A 254 5.78 -10.47 -21.27
C GLY A 254 5.39 -9.01 -21.46
N SER A 255 5.58 -8.52 -22.68
CA SER A 255 5.33 -7.12 -23.08
C SER A 255 3.87 -6.70 -22.91
N VAL A 256 2.90 -7.58 -23.17
CA VAL A 256 1.47 -7.30 -22.98
C VAL A 256 1.16 -7.10 -21.49
N THR A 257 1.67 -7.97 -20.64
CA THR A 257 1.49 -7.85 -19.17
C THR A 257 2.16 -6.58 -18.64
N GLN A 258 3.34 -6.22 -19.15
CA GLN A 258 4.01 -4.96 -18.81
C GLN A 258 3.14 -3.75 -19.18
N GLY A 259 2.45 -3.78 -20.34
CA GLY A 259 1.51 -2.73 -20.75
C GLY A 259 0.32 -2.59 -19.79
N VAL A 260 -0.27 -3.72 -19.35
CA VAL A 260 -1.36 -3.73 -18.34
C VAL A 260 -0.85 -3.25 -16.99
N HIS A 261 0.36 -3.64 -16.59
CA HIS A 261 0.97 -3.19 -15.35
C HIS A 261 1.23 -1.67 -15.35
N ARG A 262 1.71 -1.12 -16.49
CA ARG A 262 1.86 0.32 -16.68
C ARG A 262 0.53 1.04 -16.49
N GLN A 263 -0.52 0.58 -17.16
CA GLN A 263 -1.86 1.14 -17.01
C GLN A 263 -2.34 1.09 -15.54
N ALA A 264 -2.09 -0.01 -14.83
CA ALA A 264 -2.46 -0.12 -13.42
C ALA A 264 -1.74 0.91 -12.53
N ILE A 265 -0.46 1.24 -12.82
CA ILE A 265 0.28 2.30 -12.13
C ILE A 265 -0.33 3.68 -12.44
N GLU A 266 -0.56 3.97 -13.74
CA GLU A 266 -1.13 5.25 -14.18
C GLU A 266 -2.51 5.49 -13.56
N GLU A 267 -3.38 4.48 -13.55
CA GLU A 267 -4.72 4.55 -12.95
C GLU A 267 -4.67 4.72 -11.42
N LEU A 268 -3.78 4.00 -10.72
CA LEU A 268 -3.60 4.15 -9.27
C LEU A 268 -3.19 5.59 -8.93
N VAL A 269 -2.13 6.08 -9.57
CA VAL A 269 -1.61 7.44 -9.31
C VAL A 269 -2.65 8.50 -9.70
N ALA A 270 -3.30 8.37 -10.87
CA ALA A 270 -4.32 9.32 -11.31
C ALA A 270 -5.48 9.44 -10.30
N ARG A 271 -5.90 8.31 -9.71
CA ARG A 271 -6.96 8.30 -8.71
C ARG A 271 -6.52 8.89 -7.36
N ASP A 272 -5.33 8.50 -6.87
CA ASP A 272 -4.94 8.68 -5.46
C ASP A 272 -3.90 9.80 -5.24
N LYS A 273 -3.43 10.47 -6.30
CA LYS A 273 -2.40 11.52 -6.25
C LYS A 273 -2.68 12.68 -5.30
N ASN A 274 -3.96 12.99 -5.04
CA ASN A 274 -4.35 14.12 -4.19
C ASN A 274 -4.48 13.76 -2.70
N HIS A 275 -4.39 12.48 -2.31
CA HIS A 275 -4.45 12.06 -0.91
C HIS A 275 -3.14 12.39 -0.16
N PRO A 276 -3.17 13.26 0.86
CA PRO A 276 -1.98 13.58 1.64
C PRO A 276 -1.46 12.39 2.47
N SER A 277 -2.32 11.45 2.82
CA SER A 277 -1.96 10.22 3.54
C SER A 277 -1.06 9.29 2.73
N VAL A 278 -1.19 9.27 1.39
CA VAL A 278 -0.33 8.50 0.50
C VAL A 278 1.04 9.13 0.43
N VAL A 279 2.08 8.43 0.90
CA VAL A 279 3.45 8.95 0.98
C VAL A 279 4.46 8.16 0.16
N LEU A 280 4.08 6.99 -0.35
CA LEU A 280 4.95 6.08 -1.07
C LEU A 280 4.12 5.22 -2.03
N TRP A 281 4.55 5.13 -3.28
CA TRP A 281 3.99 4.23 -4.27
C TRP A 281 4.70 2.89 -4.28
N SER A 282 3.97 1.79 -4.10
CA SER A 282 4.48 0.42 -4.26
C SER A 282 3.97 -0.16 -5.59
N ILE A 283 4.89 -0.37 -6.53
CA ILE A 283 4.50 -0.79 -7.89
C ILE A 283 4.39 -2.30 -8.05
N ALA A 284 4.84 -3.10 -7.10
CA ALA A 284 4.69 -4.55 -7.10
C ALA A 284 4.95 -5.17 -5.73
N ASN A 285 4.32 -6.32 -5.44
CA ASN A 285 4.65 -7.16 -4.30
C ASN A 285 5.32 -8.46 -4.76
N GLU A 286 6.48 -8.75 -4.18
CA GLU A 286 7.24 -10.00 -4.30
C GLU A 286 7.51 -10.49 -5.73
N PRO A 287 7.88 -9.59 -6.68
CA PRO A 287 8.24 -10.03 -8.01
C PRO A 287 9.52 -10.88 -7.98
N GLU A 288 9.75 -11.68 -9.02
CA GLU A 288 10.98 -12.45 -9.20
C GLU A 288 12.17 -11.53 -9.52
N SER A 289 12.57 -10.71 -8.52
CA SER A 289 13.58 -9.64 -8.66
C SER A 289 15.03 -10.13 -8.60
N HIS A 290 15.23 -11.46 -8.45
CA HIS A 290 16.56 -12.10 -8.42
C HIS A 290 17.02 -12.65 -9.77
N THR A 291 16.28 -12.40 -10.84
CA THR A 291 16.64 -12.74 -12.22
C THR A 291 16.94 -11.47 -13.02
N GLU A 292 17.90 -11.56 -13.96
CA GLU A 292 18.32 -10.41 -14.78
C GLU A 292 17.17 -9.87 -15.64
N GLU A 293 16.26 -10.73 -16.07
CA GLU A 293 15.10 -10.42 -16.89
C GLU A 293 14.09 -9.52 -16.15
N SER A 294 14.15 -9.44 -14.83
CA SER A 294 13.30 -8.55 -14.06
C SER A 294 13.59 -7.08 -14.34
N ARG A 295 14.86 -6.70 -14.56
CA ARG A 295 15.23 -5.30 -14.74
C ARG A 295 14.62 -4.66 -15.98
N PRO A 296 14.73 -5.22 -17.21
CA PRO A 296 14.09 -4.64 -18.40
C PRO A 296 12.55 -4.62 -18.32
N TYR A 297 11.94 -5.49 -17.51
CA TYR A 297 10.51 -5.44 -17.25
C TYR A 297 10.13 -4.28 -16.32
N PHE A 298 10.86 -4.05 -15.22
CA PHE A 298 10.49 -3.07 -14.20
C PHE A 298 11.04 -1.67 -14.42
N GLU A 299 12.17 -1.48 -15.07
CA GLU A 299 12.79 -0.15 -15.26
C GLU A 299 11.85 0.85 -15.94
N PRO A 300 11.09 0.51 -17.01
CA PRO A 300 10.09 1.41 -17.58
C PRO A 300 8.91 1.68 -16.63
N LEU A 301 8.54 0.73 -15.77
CA LEU A 301 7.43 0.89 -14.82
C LEU A 301 7.79 1.86 -13.68
N PHE A 302 9.04 1.82 -13.19
CA PHE A 302 9.54 2.83 -12.26
C PHE A 302 9.55 4.23 -12.88
N ALA A 303 9.94 4.34 -14.17
CA ALA A 303 9.87 5.60 -14.90
C ALA A 303 8.43 6.11 -14.99
N THR A 304 7.48 5.24 -15.38
CA THR A 304 6.04 5.57 -15.43
C THR A 304 5.53 6.10 -14.10
N ALA A 305 5.83 5.44 -12.98
CA ALA A 305 5.37 5.88 -11.67
C ALA A 305 5.91 7.28 -11.30
N ARG A 306 7.20 7.54 -11.59
CA ARG A 306 7.82 8.85 -11.33
C ARG A 306 7.35 9.95 -12.27
N GLU A 307 7.00 9.62 -13.51
CA GLU A 307 6.39 10.56 -14.46
C GLU A 307 4.96 10.92 -14.04
N ALA A 308 4.21 9.94 -13.56
CA ALA A 308 2.84 10.16 -13.08
C ALA A 308 2.79 10.98 -11.78
N ASP A 309 3.75 10.75 -10.86
CA ASP A 309 3.91 11.56 -9.64
C ASP A 309 5.39 11.72 -9.26
N PRO A 310 5.99 12.87 -9.56
CA PRO A 310 7.38 13.16 -9.18
C PRO A 310 7.55 13.59 -7.72
N THR A 311 6.47 13.65 -6.92
CA THR A 311 6.49 14.23 -5.56
C THR A 311 6.64 13.19 -4.47
N ARG A 312 6.38 11.91 -4.77
CA ARG A 312 6.47 10.80 -3.83
C ARG A 312 7.54 9.80 -4.23
N PRO A 313 8.24 9.17 -3.27
CA PRO A 313 9.13 8.06 -3.55
C PRO A 313 8.38 6.87 -4.14
N VAL A 314 9.10 6.09 -4.95
CA VAL A 314 8.59 4.87 -5.60
C VAL A 314 9.42 3.68 -5.14
N GLY A 315 8.74 2.60 -4.77
CA GLY A 315 9.34 1.35 -4.37
C GLY A 315 8.60 0.12 -4.89
N PHE A 316 9.10 -1.03 -4.54
CA PHE A 316 8.46 -2.33 -4.69
C PHE A 316 8.81 -3.19 -3.49
N VAL A 317 7.99 -4.16 -3.18
CA VAL A 317 8.22 -5.06 -2.04
C VAL A 317 9.05 -6.27 -2.48
N ASN A 318 10.24 -6.41 -1.92
CA ASN A 318 11.18 -7.47 -2.22
C ASN A 318 10.88 -8.73 -1.41
N MET A 319 10.94 -9.91 -2.06
CA MET A 319 10.79 -11.19 -1.39
C MET A 319 12.12 -11.77 -0.89
N MET A 320 12.06 -12.69 0.07
CA MET A 320 13.25 -13.23 0.74
C MET A 320 14.20 -14.10 -0.15
N LEU A 321 13.80 -14.50 -1.36
CA LEU A 321 14.69 -15.20 -2.31
C LEU A 321 15.59 -14.25 -3.10
N ALA A 322 15.40 -12.95 -2.99
CA ALA A 322 16.21 -11.91 -3.60
C ALA A 322 16.97 -11.13 -2.53
N PRO A 323 18.04 -11.70 -1.94
CA PRO A 323 18.88 -11.01 -0.97
C PRO A 323 19.63 -9.83 -1.60
N PRO A 324 20.30 -8.97 -0.80
CA PRO A 324 20.93 -7.75 -1.30
C PRO A 324 21.85 -7.94 -2.50
N ASP A 325 22.61 -9.03 -2.54
CA ASP A 325 23.59 -9.34 -3.60
C ASP A 325 22.97 -9.85 -4.91
N ARG A 326 21.70 -10.26 -4.90
CA ARG A 326 20.99 -10.83 -6.05
C ARG A 326 19.74 -10.09 -6.49
N CYS A 327 19.37 -8.99 -5.86
CA CYS A 327 18.23 -8.19 -6.28
C CYS A 327 18.62 -7.19 -7.38
N TYR A 328 17.99 -7.30 -8.55
CA TYR A 328 18.25 -6.42 -9.70
C TYR A 328 17.40 -5.15 -9.70
N LEU A 329 16.41 -5.03 -8.79
CA LEU A 329 15.43 -3.92 -8.81
C LEU A 329 15.66 -2.87 -7.73
N THR A 330 16.30 -3.20 -6.60
CA THR A 330 16.42 -2.27 -5.46
C THR A 330 17.19 -1.00 -5.82
N GLU A 331 18.08 -1.03 -6.81
CA GLU A 331 18.77 0.17 -7.30
C GLU A 331 17.80 1.18 -7.91
N LEU A 332 16.70 0.71 -8.52
CA LEU A 332 15.66 1.53 -9.15
C LEU A 332 14.71 2.16 -8.12
N ALA A 333 14.56 1.56 -6.94
CA ALA A 333 13.64 2.00 -5.88
C ALA A 333 14.26 3.11 -5.01
N ASP A 334 13.41 3.94 -4.43
CA ASP A 334 13.84 5.01 -3.50
C ASP A 334 13.93 4.53 -2.05
N VAL A 335 13.20 3.46 -1.71
CA VAL A 335 13.13 2.83 -0.39
C VAL A 335 13.36 1.32 -0.54
N VAL A 336 14.14 0.73 0.35
CA VAL A 336 14.30 -0.73 0.44
C VAL A 336 13.12 -1.29 1.21
N MET A 337 12.14 -1.89 0.53
CA MET A 337 10.99 -2.54 1.16
C MET A 337 11.15 -4.06 1.07
N VAL A 338 11.06 -4.77 2.20
CA VAL A 338 11.36 -6.20 2.26
C VAL A 338 10.34 -6.99 3.08
N ASN A 339 9.90 -8.14 2.54
CA ASN A 339 9.14 -9.15 3.26
C ASN A 339 10.09 -10.22 3.80
N ARG A 340 10.09 -10.42 5.12
CA ARG A 340 11.03 -11.37 5.76
C ARG A 340 10.32 -12.26 6.77
N TYR A 341 10.57 -13.57 6.64
CA TYR A 341 9.88 -14.58 7.42
C TYR A 341 10.85 -15.57 8.07
N TYR A 342 11.98 -15.06 8.60
CA TYR A 342 12.86 -15.82 9.49
C TYR A 342 12.10 -16.26 10.74
N GLY A 343 12.28 -17.48 11.16
CA GLY A 343 11.52 -18.10 12.24
C GLY A 343 10.19 -18.70 11.80
N TRP A 344 9.73 -18.44 10.54
CA TRP A 344 8.49 -19.02 10.02
C TRP A 344 8.70 -19.87 8.77
N TYR A 345 9.09 -19.28 7.63
CA TYR A 345 9.39 -20.04 6.41
C TYR A 345 10.85 -20.50 6.34
N VAL A 346 11.74 -19.78 7.02
CA VAL A 346 13.16 -20.11 7.20
C VAL A 346 13.44 -20.22 8.69
N ASP A 347 14.21 -21.21 9.12
CA ASP A 347 14.53 -21.50 10.53
C ASP A 347 13.27 -21.63 11.40
N ALA A 348 12.22 -22.30 10.90
CA ALA A 348 10.94 -22.43 11.55
C ALA A 348 11.08 -22.99 12.96
N GLY A 349 10.62 -22.22 13.98
CA GLY A 349 10.69 -22.60 15.39
C GLY A 349 12.02 -22.27 16.08
N ASP A 350 13.06 -21.84 15.38
CA ASP A 350 14.34 -21.39 15.92
C ASP A 350 14.46 -19.86 15.88
N LEU A 351 13.99 -19.20 16.93
CA LEU A 351 14.00 -17.74 17.03
C LEU A 351 15.41 -17.15 17.18
N GLU A 352 16.39 -17.92 17.69
CA GLU A 352 17.78 -17.44 17.78
C GLU A 352 18.45 -17.44 16.40
N ALA A 353 18.22 -18.46 15.59
CA ALA A 353 18.68 -18.49 14.20
C ALA A 353 17.99 -17.38 13.38
N ALA A 354 16.69 -17.21 13.58
CA ALA A 354 15.90 -16.14 12.95
C ALA A 354 16.45 -14.74 13.26
N GLU A 355 16.78 -14.45 14.52
CA GLU A 355 17.37 -13.18 14.94
C GLU A 355 18.70 -12.91 14.24
N ARG A 356 19.60 -13.91 14.24
CA ARG A 356 20.90 -13.78 13.57
C ARG A 356 20.79 -13.61 12.05
N GLY A 357 19.90 -14.37 11.41
CA GLY A 357 19.68 -14.30 9.96
C GLY A 357 19.12 -12.96 9.53
N LEU A 358 18.09 -12.49 10.22
CA LEU A 358 17.47 -11.19 9.96
C LEU A 358 18.46 -10.02 10.16
N GLU A 359 19.20 -10.03 11.28
CA GLU A 359 20.19 -8.99 11.59
C GLU A 359 21.29 -8.94 10.52
N ALA A 360 21.81 -10.09 10.11
CA ALA A 360 22.83 -10.15 9.08
C ALA A 360 22.32 -9.62 7.73
N GLU A 361 21.09 -9.95 7.34
CA GLU A 361 20.51 -9.49 6.08
C GLU A 361 20.18 -7.99 6.09
N LEU A 362 19.54 -7.47 7.15
CA LEU A 362 19.23 -6.04 7.21
C LEU A 362 20.50 -5.18 7.25
N ARG A 363 21.56 -5.67 7.88
CA ARG A 363 22.88 -5.02 7.84
C ARG A 363 23.43 -5.00 6.41
N ALA A 364 23.38 -6.11 5.69
CA ALA A 364 23.84 -6.20 4.30
C ALA A 364 23.04 -5.27 3.36
N TRP A 365 21.74 -5.10 3.59
CA TRP A 365 20.93 -4.10 2.87
C TRP A 365 21.41 -2.68 3.15
N ALA A 366 21.64 -2.33 4.42
CA ALA A 366 22.13 -1.01 4.83
C ALA A 366 23.54 -0.71 4.29
N GLU A 367 24.44 -1.71 4.30
CA GLU A 367 25.80 -1.56 3.79
C GLU A 367 25.85 -1.40 2.25
N LYS A 368 24.92 -2.02 1.53
CA LYS A 368 24.88 -1.96 0.07
C LYS A 368 24.18 -0.72 -0.47
N HIS A 369 23.14 -0.25 0.21
CA HIS A 369 22.28 0.83 -0.26
C HIS A 369 22.15 1.93 0.80
N ASP A 370 22.46 3.16 0.42
CA ASP A 370 22.19 4.35 1.25
C ASP A 370 20.71 4.75 1.10
N LYS A 371 19.81 3.90 1.60
CA LYS A 371 18.35 4.05 1.51
C LYS A 371 17.68 3.61 2.80
N PRO A 372 16.52 4.19 3.15
CA PRO A 372 15.75 3.71 4.30
C PRO A 372 15.24 2.29 4.04
N ILE A 373 15.24 1.47 5.08
CA ILE A 373 14.74 0.09 5.04
C ILE A 373 13.40 0.02 5.75
N LEU A 374 12.37 -0.44 5.05
CA LEU A 374 11.07 -0.75 5.61
C LEU A 374 10.80 -2.26 5.53
N VAL A 375 10.64 -2.90 6.67
CA VAL A 375 10.19 -4.30 6.68
C VAL A 375 8.68 -4.29 6.52
N THR A 376 8.24 -4.65 5.31
CA THR A 376 6.83 -4.53 4.86
C THR A 376 5.98 -5.73 5.22
N GLU A 377 6.62 -6.87 5.55
CA GLU A 377 5.93 -8.05 6.07
C GLU A 377 6.87 -8.88 6.95
N TYR A 378 6.38 -9.24 8.14
CA TYR A 378 6.92 -10.25 9.03
C TYR A 378 5.81 -10.77 9.95
N GLY A 379 5.88 -12.04 10.34
CA GLY A 379 4.85 -12.64 11.18
C GLY A 379 4.82 -14.17 11.07
N ALA A 380 3.94 -14.78 11.84
CA ALA A 380 3.71 -16.22 11.86
C ALA A 380 2.22 -16.55 11.88
N ASP A 381 1.80 -17.59 11.13
CA ASP A 381 0.45 -18.10 11.23
C ASP A 381 0.16 -18.59 12.66
N THR A 382 -1.01 -18.24 13.19
CA THR A 382 -1.37 -18.43 14.59
C THR A 382 -2.85 -18.74 14.74
N LEU A 383 -3.15 -19.86 15.36
CA LEU A 383 -4.52 -20.23 15.66
C LEU A 383 -4.99 -19.51 16.92
N ALA A 384 -6.01 -18.68 16.81
CA ALA A 384 -6.59 -17.97 17.95
C ALA A 384 -7.04 -18.96 19.04
N GLY A 385 -6.64 -18.72 20.28
CA GLY A 385 -6.94 -19.59 21.42
C GLY A 385 -6.00 -20.80 21.56
N LEU A 386 -5.02 -21.00 20.67
CA LEU A 386 -3.99 -22.02 20.85
C LEU A 386 -2.89 -21.47 21.76
N HIS A 387 -2.91 -21.88 23.03
CA HIS A 387 -1.95 -21.48 24.05
C HIS A 387 -1.04 -22.64 24.47
N THR A 388 0.24 -22.33 24.67
CA THR A 388 1.24 -23.31 25.07
C THR A 388 2.18 -22.75 26.13
N LEU A 389 2.69 -23.62 27.01
CA LEU A 389 3.63 -23.20 28.06
C LEU A 389 4.97 -22.66 27.48
N ARG A 390 5.40 -23.15 26.36
CA ARG A 390 6.57 -22.67 25.62
C ARG A 390 6.14 -22.26 24.22
N PRO A 391 6.72 -21.19 23.65
CA PRO A 391 6.41 -20.79 22.27
C PRO A 391 6.65 -21.96 21.31
N VAL A 392 5.59 -22.45 20.67
CA VAL A 392 5.66 -23.44 19.58
C VAL A 392 4.90 -22.89 18.37
N LEU A 393 5.28 -23.32 17.19
CA LEU A 393 4.65 -22.90 15.94
C LEU A 393 3.11 -22.97 16.05
N TRP A 394 2.41 -22.00 15.50
CA TRP A 394 0.96 -21.81 15.51
C TRP A 394 0.35 -21.32 16.83
N SER A 395 1.11 -21.30 17.95
CA SER A 395 0.59 -20.75 19.22
C SER A 395 0.66 -19.22 19.23
N GLU A 396 -0.19 -18.60 20.06
CA GLU A 396 -0.18 -17.15 20.26
C GLU A 396 1.11 -16.67 20.94
N GLU A 397 1.69 -17.48 21.81
CA GLU A 397 2.99 -17.22 22.43
C GLU A 397 4.12 -17.19 21.39
N TYR A 398 4.06 -18.07 20.38
CA TYR A 398 5.07 -18.07 19.31
C TYR A 398 4.98 -16.82 18.46
N GLN A 399 3.76 -16.41 18.05
CA GLN A 399 3.57 -15.18 17.29
C GLN A 399 4.14 -13.98 18.04
N ALA A 400 3.81 -13.82 19.32
CA ALA A 400 4.33 -12.72 20.13
C ALA A 400 5.85 -12.76 20.29
N ALA A 401 6.43 -13.95 20.52
CA ALA A 401 7.88 -14.12 20.66
C ALA A 401 8.64 -13.84 19.34
N LEU A 402 8.07 -14.23 18.19
CA LEU A 402 8.64 -13.92 16.88
C LEU A 402 8.62 -12.41 16.64
N LEU A 403 7.52 -11.72 16.89
CA LEU A 403 7.45 -10.27 16.76
C LEU A 403 8.50 -9.59 17.65
N ASP A 404 8.65 -10.00 18.90
CA ASP A 404 9.66 -9.48 19.82
C ASP A 404 11.09 -9.69 19.30
N THR A 405 11.36 -10.84 18.69
CA THR A 405 12.65 -11.15 18.08
C THR A 405 12.97 -10.17 16.93
N TYR A 406 12.01 -9.88 16.07
CA TYR A 406 12.18 -8.91 14.98
C TYR A 406 12.39 -7.49 15.52
N HIS A 407 11.61 -7.10 16.52
CA HIS A 407 11.70 -5.76 17.12
C HIS A 407 13.10 -5.51 17.72
N ARG A 408 13.71 -6.50 18.37
CA ARG A 408 15.09 -6.36 18.87
C ARG A 408 16.11 -6.11 17.75
N VAL A 409 15.90 -6.73 16.58
CA VAL A 409 16.77 -6.49 15.41
C VAL A 409 16.55 -5.09 14.83
N PHE A 410 15.29 -4.67 14.71
CA PHE A 410 14.96 -3.33 14.19
C PHE A 410 15.56 -2.23 15.06
N ASP A 411 15.44 -2.36 16.38
CA ASP A 411 15.95 -1.39 17.35
C ASP A 411 17.48 -1.23 17.34
N ARG A 412 18.20 -2.16 16.68
CA ARG A 412 19.67 -2.14 16.53
C ARG A 412 20.16 -1.65 15.15
N ASN A 413 19.25 -1.32 14.24
CA ASN A 413 19.60 -0.93 12.88
C ASN A 413 18.97 0.43 12.52
N ASP A 414 19.80 1.49 12.53
CA ASP A 414 19.37 2.87 12.30
C ASP A 414 18.82 3.12 10.87
N ALA A 415 19.10 2.23 9.91
CA ALA A 415 18.54 2.32 8.56
C ALA A 415 17.11 1.77 8.48
N VAL A 416 16.63 1.03 9.51
CA VAL A 416 15.25 0.55 9.57
C VAL A 416 14.35 1.70 10.00
N VAL A 417 13.48 2.11 9.09
CA VAL A 417 12.52 3.21 9.29
C VAL A 417 11.09 2.72 9.47
N GLY A 418 10.87 1.40 9.57
CA GLY A 418 9.52 0.92 9.81
C GLY A 418 9.36 -0.58 9.85
N GLU A 419 8.26 -0.95 10.48
CA GLU A 419 7.83 -2.31 10.83
C GLU A 419 6.34 -2.47 10.51
N HIS A 420 6.04 -3.13 9.37
CA HIS A 420 4.69 -3.52 9.02
C HIS A 420 4.50 -5.01 9.26
N VAL A 421 3.68 -5.35 10.23
CA VAL A 421 3.35 -6.75 10.55
C VAL A 421 2.47 -7.33 9.45
N TRP A 422 2.74 -8.53 9.01
CA TRP A 422 1.85 -9.35 8.22
C TRP A 422 1.09 -10.32 9.13
N ASN A 423 -0.17 -10.12 9.37
CA ASN A 423 -1.09 -9.16 8.80
C ASN A 423 -1.91 -8.49 9.91
N PHE A 424 -2.65 -7.43 9.59
CA PHE A 424 -3.59 -6.81 10.53
C PHE A 424 -4.62 -7.82 11.05
N ALA A 425 -5.34 -8.49 10.15
CA ALA A 425 -6.33 -9.49 10.51
C ALA A 425 -6.18 -10.74 9.64
N ASP A 426 -6.60 -11.89 10.13
CA ASP A 426 -6.74 -13.10 9.33
C ASP A 426 -7.63 -12.85 8.12
N PHE A 427 -7.35 -13.46 6.98
CA PHE A 427 -8.08 -13.25 5.74
C PHE A 427 -8.26 -14.54 4.93
N ALA A 428 -9.25 -14.54 4.04
CA ALA A 428 -9.53 -15.68 3.18
C ALA A 428 -8.47 -15.90 2.11
N THR A 429 -8.14 -17.16 1.86
CA THR A 429 -7.27 -17.60 0.76
C THR A 429 -7.93 -18.73 -0.02
N GLY A 430 -7.30 -19.10 -1.12
CA GLY A 430 -7.56 -20.42 -1.72
C GLY A 430 -7.22 -21.55 -0.75
N GLN A 431 -7.86 -22.71 -0.91
CA GLN A 431 -7.54 -23.88 -0.09
C GLN A 431 -6.17 -24.45 -0.47
N SER A 432 -5.30 -24.65 0.53
CA SER A 432 -4.01 -25.32 0.37
C SER A 432 -3.61 -25.99 1.68
N PHE A 433 -2.62 -26.88 1.63
CA PHE A 433 -2.11 -27.55 2.83
C PHE A 433 -1.36 -26.61 3.80
N VAL A 434 -0.93 -25.46 3.31
CA VAL A 434 -0.25 -24.41 4.11
C VAL A 434 -1.21 -23.37 4.65
N ARG A 435 -2.50 -23.42 4.30
CA ARG A 435 -3.52 -22.46 4.73
C ARG A 435 -4.71 -23.16 5.37
N VAL A 436 -4.76 -23.10 6.69
CA VAL A 436 -5.85 -23.69 7.49
C VAL A 436 -6.91 -22.62 7.69
N ASP A 437 -8.01 -22.70 6.93
CA ASP A 437 -9.11 -21.72 6.97
C ASP A 437 -8.62 -20.27 6.71
N GLY A 438 -7.83 -20.11 5.63
CA GLY A 438 -7.23 -18.83 5.24
C GLY A 438 -5.83 -18.60 5.79
N ASN A 439 -5.32 -17.38 5.62
CA ASN A 439 -4.06 -16.91 6.21
C ASN A 439 -4.30 -16.53 7.67
N LYS A 440 -3.51 -17.06 8.59
CA LYS A 440 -3.67 -16.89 10.05
C LYS A 440 -2.59 -16.01 10.68
N LYS A 441 -1.88 -15.22 9.87
CA LYS A 441 -0.84 -14.30 10.37
C LYS A 441 -1.40 -13.01 10.98
N GLY A 442 -2.72 -12.78 10.88
CA GLY A 442 -3.36 -11.65 11.53
C GLY A 442 -3.04 -11.55 13.01
N VAL A 443 -2.89 -10.32 13.52
CA VAL A 443 -2.87 -10.07 14.97
C VAL A 443 -4.29 -9.97 15.53
N PHE A 444 -5.25 -9.79 14.65
CA PHE A 444 -6.68 -10.01 14.91
C PHE A 444 -7.16 -11.22 14.12
N THR A 445 -8.23 -11.85 14.61
CA THR A 445 -8.97 -12.82 13.82
C THR A 445 -9.70 -12.13 12.66
N ARG A 446 -10.23 -12.89 11.69
CA ARG A 446 -10.97 -12.32 10.56
C ARG A 446 -12.21 -11.52 10.98
N ASP A 447 -12.79 -11.82 12.12
CA ASP A 447 -13.90 -11.10 12.76
C ASP A 447 -13.44 -10.07 13.81
N ARG A 448 -12.13 -9.71 13.78
CA ARG A 448 -11.50 -8.62 14.55
C ARG A 448 -11.38 -8.87 16.07
N HIS A 449 -11.37 -10.13 16.52
CA HIS A 449 -10.97 -10.44 17.90
C HIS A 449 -9.45 -10.38 18.05
N PRO A 450 -8.90 -9.70 19.09
CA PRO A 450 -7.46 -9.59 19.29
C PRO A 450 -6.85 -10.93 19.72
N LYS A 451 -5.72 -11.31 19.10
CA LYS A 451 -4.82 -12.35 19.61
C LYS A 451 -3.80 -11.73 20.58
N ALA A 452 -3.01 -12.55 21.28
CA ALA A 452 -1.96 -12.07 22.19
C ALA A 452 -0.98 -11.09 21.53
N ALA A 453 -0.68 -11.28 20.26
CA ALA A 453 0.18 -10.40 19.47
C ALA A 453 -0.36 -8.96 19.37
N ALA A 454 -1.68 -8.74 19.28
CA ALA A 454 -2.25 -7.39 19.28
C ALA A 454 -1.91 -6.64 20.58
N HIS A 455 -2.04 -7.29 21.72
CA HIS A 455 -1.68 -6.72 23.02
C HIS A 455 -0.16 -6.51 23.16
N HIS A 456 0.67 -7.37 22.54
CA HIS A 456 2.12 -7.20 22.48
C HIS A 456 2.51 -5.95 21.68
N LEU A 457 1.96 -5.77 20.48
CA LEU A 457 2.19 -4.59 19.64
C LEU A 457 1.70 -3.30 20.32
N ARG A 458 0.53 -3.33 20.95
CA ARG A 458 0.03 -2.17 21.71
C ARG A 458 1.02 -1.71 22.78
N ARG A 459 1.67 -2.61 23.51
CA ARG A 459 2.69 -2.23 24.49
C ARG A 459 3.94 -1.64 23.84
N ARG A 460 4.31 -2.09 22.64
CA ARG A 460 5.46 -1.57 21.91
C ARG A 460 5.19 -0.18 21.31
N TRP A 461 4.02 0.00 20.70
CA TRP A 461 3.74 1.21 19.91
C TRP A 461 3.11 2.35 20.74
N ARG A 462 2.55 2.05 21.89
CA ARG A 462 1.95 3.03 22.82
C ARG A 462 2.92 3.33 23.96
N THR A 463 3.83 4.28 23.73
CA THR A 463 4.79 4.72 24.76
C THR A 463 4.12 5.43 25.94
N ASP A 464 2.91 5.95 25.77
CA ASP A 464 2.08 6.55 26.84
C ASP A 464 1.55 5.53 27.87
N LEU A 465 1.63 4.23 27.55
CA LEU A 465 1.20 3.15 28.49
C LEU A 465 2.36 2.57 29.30
N SER A 466 3.58 3.04 29.10
CA SER A 466 4.78 2.54 29.77
C SER A 466 5.15 3.29 31.06
N SER A 467 4.22 4.07 31.63
CA SER A 467 4.37 4.77 32.92
C SER A 467 3.57 4.11 34.05
#